data_e0652d737e52bf74483b8139cb46850b
#
_entry.id   e0652d737e52bf74483b8139cb46850b
#
_cell.length_a   1.000
_cell.length_b   1.000
_cell.length_c   1.000
_cell.angle_alpha   90.00
_cell.angle_beta   90.00
_cell.angle_gamma   90.00
#
_symmetry.space_group_name_H-M   'P 1'
#
loop_
_entity.id
_entity.type
_entity.pdbx_description
1 polymer ?
#
loop_
_entity_poly.entity_id
_entity_poly.type
_entity_poly.pdbx_seq_one_letter_code
_entity_poly.pdbx_strand_id
1 'polypeptide(L)'
;MNYSAEKNNKVYIMGEIVSDAVFSHEVYGEGFYEFFVRVMRLSGQADILPITVSERLIQGCALERGSAICALGQFRSYNKLENGKSRLMLTVFVREILTEIPGKNPNSILLSGYICKPPVYRTTPFNREIADILVAVNRAYNKSDYIPC
;
A
#
# COMPACT_ATOMS: atom_id res chain seq x y z
N MET A 1 -12.45 -4.78 -19.58
CA MET A 1 -11.95 -3.40 -19.50
C MET A 1 -11.67 -3.05 -18.07
N ASN A 2 -10.43 -2.75 -17.76
CA ASN A 2 -9.97 -2.50 -16.39
C ASN A 2 -10.18 -1.06 -15.89
N TYR A 3 -11.18 -0.38 -16.40
CA TYR A 3 -11.47 1.00 -16.01
C TYR A 3 -11.87 1.17 -14.54
N SER A 4 -12.38 0.12 -13.93
CA SER A 4 -12.82 0.20 -12.54
C SER A 4 -11.68 0.11 -11.52
N ALA A 5 -10.66 -0.71 -11.78
CA ALA A 5 -9.60 -0.97 -10.82
C ALA A 5 -8.70 0.25 -10.56
N GLU A 6 -8.44 1.06 -11.57
CA GLU A 6 -7.65 2.30 -11.43
C GLU A 6 -8.44 3.42 -10.74
N LYS A 7 -9.76 3.35 -10.78
CA LYS A 7 -10.64 4.36 -10.19
C LYS A 7 -11.00 4.08 -8.75
N ASN A 8 -10.97 2.81 -8.34
CA ASN A 8 -11.39 2.41 -6.98
C ASN A 8 -10.24 2.39 -5.97
N ASN A 9 -9.00 2.36 -6.43
CA ASN A 9 -7.87 2.13 -5.54
C ASN A 9 -6.65 2.87 -6.09
N LYS A 10 -6.37 4.01 -5.52
CA LYS A 10 -5.25 4.84 -5.94
C LYS A 10 -4.47 5.32 -4.72
N VAL A 11 -3.20 4.95 -4.67
CA VAL A 11 -2.30 5.33 -3.59
C VAL A 11 -1.14 6.11 -4.18
N TYR A 12 -0.91 7.29 -3.64
CA TYR A 12 0.23 8.13 -3.97
C TYR A 12 1.11 8.22 -2.73
N ILE A 13 2.36 7.76 -2.83
CA ILE A 13 3.28 7.70 -1.70
C ILE A 13 4.57 8.44 -2.05
N MET A 14 5.03 9.25 -1.11
CA MET A 14 6.35 9.84 -1.12
C MET A 14 7.01 9.62 0.23
N GLY A 15 8.24 9.11 0.23
CA GLY A 15 8.97 8.84 1.44
C GLY A 15 10.40 8.42 1.19
N GLU A 16 11.02 7.85 2.22
CA GLU A 16 12.40 7.37 2.18
C GLU A 16 12.42 5.85 2.26
N ILE A 17 13.19 5.23 1.38
CA ILE A 17 13.42 3.78 1.42
C ILE A 17 14.27 3.45 2.64
N VAL A 18 13.77 2.58 3.54
CA VAL A 18 14.43 2.25 4.80
C VAL A 18 14.90 0.80 4.90
N SER A 19 14.71 0.03 3.85
CA SER A 19 15.19 -1.35 3.79
C SER A 19 15.66 -1.72 2.39
N ASP A 20 16.45 -2.80 2.29
CA ASP A 20 16.84 -3.34 1.01
C ASP A 20 15.67 -4.08 0.36
N ALA A 21 15.63 -4.10 -0.97
CA ALA A 21 14.63 -4.86 -1.70
C ALA A 21 14.91 -6.36 -1.60
N VAL A 22 13.91 -7.12 -1.15
CA VAL A 22 14.00 -8.57 -0.97
C VAL A 22 13.00 -9.24 -1.91
N PHE A 23 13.43 -10.32 -2.58
CA PHE A 23 12.54 -11.11 -3.42
C PHE A 23 11.34 -11.60 -2.61
N SER A 24 10.15 -11.37 -3.12
CA SER A 24 8.89 -11.75 -2.47
C SER A 24 8.28 -12.98 -3.13
N HIS A 25 7.97 -12.90 -4.41
CA HIS A 25 7.29 -13.96 -5.15
C HIS A 25 7.43 -13.74 -6.65
N GLU A 26 6.99 -14.72 -7.42
CA GLU A 26 6.97 -14.68 -8.88
C GLU A 26 5.57 -15.01 -9.40
N VAL A 27 5.11 -14.29 -10.39
CA VAL A 27 3.85 -14.54 -11.09
C VAL A 27 4.13 -14.55 -12.58
N TYR A 28 3.85 -15.67 -13.23
CA TYR A 28 4.06 -15.86 -14.68
C TYR A 28 5.44 -15.42 -15.17
N GLY A 29 6.49 -15.79 -14.44
CA GLY A 29 7.87 -15.47 -14.80
C GLY A 29 8.31 -14.05 -14.43
N GLU A 30 7.44 -13.23 -13.86
CA GLU A 30 7.77 -11.88 -13.37
C GLU A 30 8.02 -11.91 -11.87
N GLY A 31 9.22 -11.47 -11.47
CA GLY A 31 9.59 -11.39 -10.06
C GLY A 31 9.08 -10.11 -9.40
N PHE A 32 8.68 -10.24 -8.15
CA PHE A 32 8.25 -9.13 -7.32
C PHE A 32 9.13 -9.04 -6.07
N TYR A 33 9.46 -7.79 -5.71
CA TYR A 33 10.32 -7.48 -4.58
C TYR A 33 9.57 -6.63 -3.58
N GLU A 34 9.94 -6.78 -2.31
CA GLU A 34 9.36 -6.00 -1.22
C GLU A 34 10.44 -5.22 -0.48
N PHE A 35 10.13 -3.99 -0.14
CA PHE A 35 10.93 -3.13 0.72
C PHE A 35 10.02 -2.22 1.52
N PHE A 36 10.58 -1.52 2.51
CA PHE A 36 9.82 -0.63 3.37
C PHE A 36 10.15 0.83 3.08
N VAL A 37 9.12 1.67 3.13
CA VAL A 37 9.23 3.11 2.94
C VAL A 37 8.71 3.81 4.19
N ARG A 38 9.49 4.77 4.68
CA ARG A 38 9.10 5.65 5.77
C ARG A 38 8.39 6.87 5.20
N VAL A 39 7.12 7.03 5.59
CA VAL A 39 6.29 8.15 5.18
C VAL A 39 6.02 9.03 6.39
N MET A 40 6.32 10.32 6.28
CA MET A 40 6.13 11.28 7.36
C MET A 40 4.68 11.78 7.39
N ARG A 41 4.07 11.74 8.57
CA ARG A 41 2.79 12.41 8.82
C ARG A 41 3.01 13.90 9.06
N LEU A 42 1.95 14.68 8.89
CA LEU A 42 1.96 16.11 9.22
C LEU A 42 2.33 16.39 10.68
N SER A 43 2.04 15.44 11.58
CA SER A 43 2.37 15.52 13.01
C SER A 43 3.87 15.38 13.31
N GLY A 44 4.69 15.01 12.33
CA GLY A 44 6.11 14.70 12.52
C GLY A 44 6.39 13.24 12.87
N GLN A 45 5.36 12.42 13.09
CA GLN A 45 5.52 10.98 13.25
C GLN A 45 5.64 10.31 11.89
N ALA A 46 6.23 9.12 11.87
CA ALA A 46 6.42 8.37 10.64
C ALA A 46 5.68 7.04 10.67
N ASP A 47 5.21 6.63 9.50
CA ASP A 47 4.69 5.29 9.26
C ASP A 47 5.68 4.54 8.37
N ILE A 48 5.88 3.26 8.66
CA ILE A 48 6.69 2.36 7.83
C ILE A 48 5.73 1.47 7.04
N LEU A 49 5.76 1.62 5.72
CA LEU A 49 4.83 0.93 4.84
C LEU A 49 5.54 -0.11 3.97
N PRO A 50 4.99 -1.33 3.85
CA PRO A 50 5.51 -2.32 2.92
C PRO A 50 5.12 -1.97 1.48
N ILE A 51 6.09 -2.01 0.59
CA ILE A 51 5.94 -1.68 -0.81
C ILE A 51 6.31 -2.90 -1.63
N THR A 52 5.48 -3.26 -2.60
CA THR A 52 5.75 -4.35 -3.54
C THR A 52 5.95 -3.79 -4.94
N VAL A 53 7.06 -4.15 -5.58
CA VAL A 53 7.40 -3.67 -6.92
C VAL A 53 7.77 -4.84 -7.83
N SER A 54 7.42 -4.71 -9.11
CA SER A 54 7.89 -5.62 -10.15
C SER A 54 9.38 -5.40 -10.43
N GLU A 55 10.09 -6.48 -10.78
CA GLU A 55 11.49 -6.42 -11.21
C GLU A 55 11.71 -5.45 -12.37
N ARG A 56 10.71 -5.26 -13.24
CA ARG A 56 10.79 -4.33 -14.36
C ARG A 56 10.95 -2.88 -13.89
N LEU A 57 10.31 -2.51 -12.78
CA LEU A 57 10.42 -1.18 -12.21
C LEU A 57 11.76 -0.97 -11.51
N ILE A 58 12.30 -2.01 -10.88
CA ILE A 58 13.60 -1.95 -10.19
C ILE A 58 14.73 -1.72 -11.18
N GLN A 59 14.68 -2.37 -12.33
CA GLN A 59 15.74 -2.23 -13.36
C GLN A 59 15.87 -0.80 -13.90
N GLY A 60 14.79 -0.03 -13.87
CA GLY A 60 14.76 1.35 -14.37
C GLY A 60 15.12 2.41 -13.32
N CYS A 61 15.22 2.04 -12.06
CA CYS A 61 15.37 3.00 -10.96
C CYS A 61 16.35 2.47 -9.90
N ALA A 62 17.18 3.37 -9.37
CA ALA A 62 18.04 3.05 -8.22
C ALA A 62 17.18 3.10 -6.94
N LEU A 63 16.66 1.95 -6.53
CA LEU A 63 15.88 1.81 -5.30
C LEU A 63 16.80 1.36 -4.16
N GLU A 64 17.55 2.30 -3.62
CA GLU A 64 18.52 2.05 -2.56
C GLU A 64 18.02 2.58 -1.22
N ARG A 65 18.42 1.91 -0.16
CA ARG A 65 18.17 2.38 1.21
C ARG A 65 18.70 3.80 1.38
N GLY A 66 17.89 4.69 1.94
CA GLY A 66 18.21 6.10 2.13
C GLY A 66 17.77 7.01 0.99
N SER A 67 17.36 6.44 -0.15
CA SER A 67 16.87 7.21 -1.28
C SER A 67 15.42 7.64 -1.08
N ALA A 68 15.07 8.81 -1.62
CA ALA A 68 13.68 9.22 -1.71
C ALA A 68 12.97 8.45 -2.84
N ILE A 69 11.71 8.13 -2.62
CA ILE A 69 10.85 7.51 -3.62
C ILE A 69 9.52 8.24 -3.69
N CYS A 70 9.01 8.40 -4.90
CA CYS A 70 7.65 8.85 -5.15
C CYS A 70 6.99 7.85 -6.08
N ALA A 71 5.87 7.26 -5.65
CA ALA A 71 5.25 6.16 -6.38
C ALA A 71 3.74 6.26 -6.40
N LEU A 72 3.17 5.78 -7.51
CA LEU A 72 1.74 5.55 -7.67
C LEU A 72 1.46 4.06 -7.65
N GLY A 73 0.41 3.66 -6.98
CA GLY A 73 0.03 2.26 -6.92
C GLY A 73 -1.36 2.04 -6.35
N GLN A 74 -1.55 0.87 -5.82
CA GLN A 74 -2.80 0.42 -5.23
C GLN A 74 -2.51 -0.28 -3.91
N PHE A 75 -3.42 -0.16 -2.94
CA PHE A 75 -3.37 -1.04 -1.78
C PHE A 75 -3.82 -2.44 -2.17
N ARG A 76 -3.07 -3.42 -1.72
CA ARG A 76 -3.46 -4.82 -1.86
C ARG A 76 -3.38 -5.52 -0.53
N SER A 77 -4.27 -6.47 -0.34
CA SER A 77 -4.30 -7.31 0.84
C SER A 77 -4.07 -8.77 0.46
N TYR A 78 -3.43 -9.49 1.35
CA TYR A 78 -3.27 -10.93 1.24
C TYR A 78 -3.24 -11.55 2.64
N ASN A 79 -3.58 -12.82 2.71
CA ASN A 79 -3.53 -13.55 3.98
C ASN A 79 -2.22 -14.31 4.07
N LYS A 80 -1.50 -14.09 5.17
CA LYS A 80 -0.26 -14.80 5.47
C LYS A 80 -0.50 -15.76 6.62
N LEU A 81 -0.13 -17.01 6.41
CA LEU A 81 -0.21 -18.02 7.46
C LEU A 81 1.07 -17.99 8.30
N GLU A 82 0.93 -17.66 9.58
CA GLU A 82 2.00 -17.64 10.55
C GLU A 82 1.57 -18.44 11.80
N ASN A 83 2.37 -19.44 12.20
CA ASN A 83 2.12 -20.24 13.38
C ASN A 83 0.70 -20.82 13.44
N GLY A 84 0.18 -21.28 12.30
CA GLY A 84 -1.17 -21.83 12.19
C GLY A 84 -2.30 -20.80 12.20
N LYS A 85 -1.98 -19.51 12.26
CA LYS A 85 -2.96 -18.42 12.21
C LYS A 85 -2.84 -17.63 10.90
N SER A 86 -3.99 -17.32 10.31
CA SER A 86 -4.06 -16.46 9.14
C SER A 86 -4.07 -14.99 9.58
N ARG A 87 -3.16 -14.20 9.03
CA ARG A 87 -3.06 -12.77 9.29
C ARG A 87 -3.25 -11.98 8.01
N LEU A 88 -4.10 -10.96 8.06
CA LEU A 88 -4.28 -10.03 6.94
C LEU A 88 -3.07 -9.10 6.84
N MET A 89 -2.43 -9.13 5.68
CA MET A 89 -1.29 -8.27 5.37
C MET A 89 -1.68 -7.27 4.29
N LEU A 90 -1.15 -6.07 4.41
CA LEU A 90 -1.35 -5.00 3.43
C LEU A 90 -0.01 -4.64 2.79
N THR A 91 -0.06 -4.28 1.52
CA THR A 91 1.09 -3.75 0.79
C THR A 91 0.64 -2.71 -0.21
N VAL A 92 1.52 -1.76 -0.52
CA VAL A 92 1.31 -0.86 -1.65
C VAL A 92 1.94 -1.51 -2.88
N PHE A 93 1.10 -1.90 -3.81
CA PHE A 93 1.54 -2.48 -5.08
C PHE A 93 1.82 -1.34 -6.06
N VAL A 94 3.10 -1.10 -6.35
CA VAL A 94 3.53 0.03 -7.17
C VAL A 94 3.26 -0.25 -8.65
N ARG A 95 2.64 0.71 -9.31
CA ARG A 95 2.40 0.71 -10.75
C ARG A 95 3.40 1.57 -11.50
N GLU A 96 3.80 2.68 -10.89
CA GLU A 96 4.67 3.67 -11.52
C GLU A 96 5.54 4.34 -10.47
N ILE A 97 6.82 4.50 -10.79
CA ILE A 97 7.75 5.28 -9.98
C ILE A 97 7.94 6.62 -10.68
N LEU A 98 7.63 7.70 -9.97
CA LEU A 98 7.69 9.03 -10.52
C LEU A 98 9.10 9.61 -10.40
N THR A 99 9.57 10.26 -11.46
CA THR A 99 10.90 10.87 -11.49
C THR A 99 10.94 12.26 -10.87
N GLU A 100 9.78 12.93 -10.83
CA GLU A 100 9.65 14.26 -10.24
C GLU A 100 8.96 14.16 -8.89
N ILE A 101 9.55 14.78 -7.87
CA ILE A 101 8.97 14.84 -6.53
C ILE A 101 8.14 16.13 -6.45
N PRO A 102 6.82 16.01 -6.17
CA PRO A 102 5.98 17.20 -6.01
C PRO A 102 6.44 18.08 -4.85
N GLY A 103 6.29 19.40 -5.00
CA GLY A 103 6.68 20.36 -3.96
C GLY A 103 5.80 20.37 -2.71
N LYS A 104 4.65 19.66 -2.74
CA LYS A 104 3.74 19.51 -1.59
C LYS A 104 3.64 18.05 -1.23
N ASN A 105 3.27 17.76 0.01
CA ASN A 105 3.04 16.39 0.45
C ASN A 105 1.97 15.71 -0.43
N PRO A 106 2.36 14.79 -1.31
CA PRO A 106 1.43 14.15 -2.24
C PRO A 106 0.75 12.91 -1.66
N ASN A 107 1.13 12.51 -0.44
CA ASN A 107 0.64 11.28 0.16
C ASN A 107 -0.88 11.30 0.24
N SER A 108 -1.52 10.42 -0.50
CA SER A 108 -2.97 10.34 -0.59
C SER A 108 -3.42 8.94 -0.92
N ILE A 109 -4.60 8.59 -0.44
CA ILE A 109 -5.24 7.31 -0.69
C ILE A 109 -6.66 7.56 -1.10
N LEU A 110 -7.05 7.01 -2.25
CA LEU A 110 -8.43 6.99 -2.71
C LEU A 110 -8.88 5.53 -2.82
N LEU A 111 -9.89 5.17 -2.03
CA LEU A 111 -10.49 3.85 -2.07
C LEU A 111 -11.99 3.98 -2.29
N SER A 112 -12.53 3.16 -3.17
CA SER A 112 -13.96 3.04 -3.40
C SER A 112 -14.34 1.56 -3.38
N GLY A 113 -15.26 1.18 -2.51
CA GLY A 113 -15.62 -0.21 -2.35
C GLY A 113 -16.84 -0.41 -1.48
N TYR A 114 -16.94 -1.58 -0.89
CA TYR A 114 -18.10 -2.00 -0.10
C TYR A 114 -17.70 -2.21 1.35
N ILE A 115 -18.56 -1.80 2.27
CA ILE A 115 -18.38 -2.09 3.70
C ILE A 115 -18.75 -3.54 3.93
N CYS A 116 -17.78 -4.35 4.40
CA CYS A 116 -17.95 -5.80 4.54
C CYS A 116 -18.64 -6.23 5.81
N LYS A 117 -18.57 -5.40 6.85
CA LYS A 117 -19.12 -5.70 8.19
C LYS A 117 -19.51 -4.40 8.86
N PRO A 118 -20.38 -4.45 9.88
CA PRO A 118 -20.76 -3.23 10.61
C PRO A 118 -19.54 -2.51 11.16
N PRO A 119 -19.49 -1.17 11.04
CA PRO A 119 -18.42 -0.38 11.63
C PRO A 119 -18.32 -0.58 13.12
N VAL A 120 -17.10 -0.61 13.64
CA VAL A 120 -16.86 -0.73 15.08
C VAL A 120 -16.48 0.65 15.62
N TYR A 121 -17.37 1.20 16.42
CA TYR A 121 -17.13 2.48 17.10
C TYR A 121 -16.25 2.28 18.32
N ARG A 122 -15.30 3.17 18.51
CA ARG A 122 -14.47 3.22 19.72
C ARG A 122 -14.02 4.63 20.04
N THR A 123 -13.67 4.85 21.29
CA THR A 123 -13.05 6.10 21.75
C THR A 123 -11.59 5.82 22.09
N THR A 124 -10.68 6.65 21.61
CA THR A 124 -9.26 6.53 21.93
C THR A 124 -8.97 7.07 23.34
N PRO A 125 -7.79 6.75 23.94
CA PRO A 125 -7.39 7.32 25.23
C PRO A 125 -7.37 8.84 25.27
N PHE A 126 -7.26 9.51 24.10
CA PHE A 126 -7.30 10.97 23.99
C PHE A 126 -8.71 11.53 23.67
N ASN A 127 -9.75 10.77 23.95
CA ASN A 127 -11.16 11.15 23.71
C ASN A 127 -11.50 11.45 22.25
N ARG A 128 -10.83 10.82 21.32
CA ARG A 128 -11.23 10.88 19.90
C ARG A 128 -12.19 9.76 19.58
N GLU A 129 -13.28 10.08 18.94
CA GLU A 129 -14.22 9.10 18.44
C GLU A 129 -13.74 8.56 17.09
N ILE A 130 -13.66 7.24 16.96
CA ILE A 130 -13.19 6.57 15.75
C ILE A 130 -14.17 5.44 15.40
N ALA A 131 -14.40 5.27 14.12
CA ALA A 131 -15.09 4.10 13.59
C ALA A 131 -14.10 3.31 12.73
N ASP A 132 -13.86 2.05 13.11
CA ASP A 132 -13.06 1.13 12.33
C ASP A 132 -13.97 0.44 11.30
N ILE A 133 -13.61 0.53 10.03
CA ILE A 133 -14.34 -0.09 8.92
C ILE A 133 -13.44 -0.98 8.10
N LEU A 134 -14.03 -2.01 7.50
CA LEU A 134 -13.33 -2.87 6.56
C LEU A 134 -13.96 -2.68 5.18
N VAL A 135 -13.17 -2.17 4.23
CA VAL A 135 -13.62 -1.89 2.88
C VAL A 135 -13.14 -2.97 1.93
N ALA A 136 -14.06 -3.60 1.22
CA ALA A 136 -13.72 -4.52 0.12
C ALA A 136 -13.63 -3.71 -1.17
N VAL A 137 -12.45 -3.69 -1.76
CA VAL A 137 -12.17 -2.99 -3.00
C VAL A 137 -12.02 -4.01 -4.11
N ASN A 138 -12.85 -3.93 -5.12
CA ASN A 138 -12.82 -4.87 -6.23
C ASN A 138 -11.54 -4.72 -7.06
N ARG A 139 -10.97 -5.86 -7.39
CA ARG A 139 -9.81 -5.98 -8.26
C ARG A 139 -10.21 -6.79 -9.50
N ALA A 140 -9.42 -6.70 -10.57
CA ALA A 140 -9.62 -7.51 -11.77
C ALA A 140 -9.73 -9.02 -11.44
N TYR A 141 -10.42 -9.77 -12.30
CA TYR A 141 -10.59 -11.22 -12.18
C TYR A 141 -11.35 -11.69 -10.94
N ASN A 142 -12.39 -10.94 -10.54
CA ASN A 142 -13.26 -11.28 -9.40
C ASN A 142 -12.54 -11.44 -8.06
N LYS A 143 -11.41 -10.75 -7.90
CA LYS A 143 -10.70 -10.66 -6.62
C LYS A 143 -11.06 -9.36 -5.91
N SER A 144 -10.91 -9.36 -4.60
CA SER A 144 -11.10 -8.17 -3.77
C SER A 144 -9.95 -8.01 -2.80
N ASP A 145 -9.61 -6.77 -2.56
CA ASP A 145 -8.68 -6.41 -1.50
C ASP A 145 -9.47 -5.90 -0.30
N TYR A 146 -9.12 -6.34 0.89
CA TYR A 146 -9.80 -5.98 2.13
C TYR A 146 -8.92 -5.00 2.90
N ILE A 147 -9.35 -3.75 2.97
CA ILE A 147 -8.55 -2.66 3.52
C ILE A 147 -9.20 -2.15 4.81
N PRO A 148 -8.56 -2.34 5.97
CA PRO A 148 -8.99 -1.71 7.22
C PRO A 148 -8.81 -0.19 7.15
N CYS A 149 -9.81 0.56 7.54
CA CYS A 149 -9.81 2.03 7.54
C CYS A 149 -10.28 2.60 8.87
#